data_3efcf2ed9204592a68d64893498daffd
#
_entry.id   3efcf2ed9204592a68d64893498daffd
#
_cell.length_a   1.000
_cell.length_b   1.000
_cell.length_c   1.000
_cell.angle_alpha   90.00
_cell.angle_beta   90.00
_cell.angle_gamma   90.00
#
_symmetry.space_group_name_H-M   'P 1'
#
loop_
_entity.id
_entity.type
_entity.pdbx_description
1 polymer ?
#
loop_
_entity_poly.entity_id
_entity_poly.type
_entity_poly.pdbx_seq_one_letter_code
_entity_poly.pdbx_strand_id
1 'polypeptide(L)'
;MILEVRTARLRQDLATDYAAELRAVQCPALVLHGGDDLNVPVEDALRSYRVLREAGNDQVTLLVLPGLEHYFAPVSPDPARRVWERVSLQAIRRPMAREALDAIAGWASAVLAR
;
A
#
# COMPACT_ATOMS: atom_id res chain seq x y z
N MET A 1 18.09 -6.04 23.91
CA MET A 1 18.42 -5.38 22.63
C MET A 1 17.32 -5.46 21.58
N ILE A 2 16.86 -6.64 21.14
CA ILE A 2 15.77 -6.77 20.16
C ILE A 2 14.44 -6.19 20.67
N LEU A 3 14.11 -6.38 21.92
CA LEU A 3 12.88 -5.84 22.54
C LEU A 3 12.92 -4.31 22.66
N GLU A 4 14.08 -3.74 22.99
CA GLU A 4 14.26 -2.29 23.08
C GLU A 4 14.13 -1.61 21.72
N VAL A 5 14.70 -2.20 20.66
CA VAL A 5 14.59 -1.67 19.28
C VAL A 5 13.13 -1.68 18.82
N ARG A 6 12.39 -2.77 19.08
CA ARG A 6 10.97 -2.86 18.76
C ARG A 6 10.13 -1.83 19.52
N THR A 7 10.44 -1.62 20.79
CA THR A 7 9.73 -0.65 21.63
C THR A 7 10.00 0.78 21.18
N ALA A 8 11.25 1.11 20.84
CA ALA A 8 11.62 2.43 20.34
C ALA A 8 10.91 2.72 19.00
N ARG A 9 10.90 1.75 18.08
CA ARG A 9 10.20 1.88 16.79
C ARG A 9 8.70 2.05 16.99
N LEU A 10 8.08 1.24 17.84
CA LEU A 10 6.66 1.35 18.13
C LEU A 10 6.29 2.73 18.70
N ARG A 11 7.11 3.25 19.61
CA ARG A 11 6.92 4.62 20.15
C ARG A 11 7.01 5.68 19.07
N GLN A 12 7.96 5.55 18.17
CA GLN A 12 8.13 6.45 17.03
C GLN A 12 6.93 6.37 16.10
N ASP A 13 6.48 5.15 15.75
CA ASP A 13 5.33 4.93 14.87
C ASP A 13 4.05 5.52 15.48
N LEU A 14 3.83 5.33 16.78
CA LEU A 14 2.67 5.90 17.49
C LEU A 14 2.74 7.44 17.61
N ALA A 15 3.92 8.02 17.64
CA ALA A 15 4.12 9.47 17.70
C ALA A 15 4.07 10.15 16.33
N THR A 16 4.14 9.39 15.23
CA THR A 16 4.17 9.95 13.88
C THR A 16 2.75 10.27 13.41
N ASP A 17 2.52 11.53 13.03
CA ASP A 17 1.29 11.92 12.33
C ASP A 17 1.46 11.72 10.82
N TYR A 18 1.10 10.53 10.35
CA TYR A 18 1.21 10.17 8.94
C TYR A 18 0.37 11.06 8.02
N ALA A 19 -0.76 11.57 8.50
CA ALA A 19 -1.58 12.49 7.72
C ALA A 19 -0.87 13.84 7.53
N ALA A 20 -0.18 14.33 8.56
CA ALA A 20 0.63 15.55 8.44
C ALA A 20 1.78 15.36 7.46
N GLU A 21 2.47 14.22 7.50
CA GLU A 21 3.54 13.87 6.56
C GLU A 21 3.01 13.80 5.11
N LEU A 22 1.86 13.17 4.89
CA LEU A 22 1.24 13.11 3.57
C LEU A 22 0.87 14.50 3.04
N ARG A 23 0.38 15.41 3.89
CA ARG A 23 0.07 16.79 3.47
C ARG A 23 1.27 17.55 2.94
N ALA A 24 2.47 17.18 3.36
CA ALA A 24 3.71 17.80 2.88
C ALA A 24 4.16 17.27 1.49
N VAL A 25 3.57 16.19 0.99
CA VAL A 25 3.94 15.61 -0.31
C VAL A 25 3.29 16.42 -1.43
N GLN A 26 4.10 17.12 -2.21
CA GLN A 26 3.65 17.95 -3.33
C GLN A 26 4.14 17.44 -4.71
N CYS A 27 4.95 16.39 -4.71
CA CYS A 27 5.40 15.72 -5.95
C CYS A 27 4.33 14.75 -6.46
N PRO A 28 4.46 14.25 -7.71
CA PRO A 28 3.62 13.16 -8.21
C PRO A 28 3.64 11.97 -7.26
N ALA A 29 2.47 11.43 -6.93
CA ALA A 29 2.31 10.35 -5.99
C ALA A 29 1.36 9.27 -6.52
N LEU A 30 1.74 8.02 -6.32
CA LEU A 30 0.88 6.86 -6.60
C LEU A 30 0.46 6.21 -5.29
N VAL A 31 -0.84 6.14 -5.05
CA VAL A 31 -1.44 5.34 -3.98
C VAL A 31 -1.91 4.03 -4.61
N LEU A 32 -1.24 2.95 -4.25
CA LEU A 32 -1.51 1.63 -4.81
C LEU A 32 -1.96 0.68 -3.70
N HIS A 33 -3.04 -0.07 -3.94
CA HIS A 33 -3.61 -0.96 -2.93
C HIS A 33 -4.15 -2.24 -3.57
N GLY A 34 -3.93 -3.38 -2.91
CA GLY A 34 -4.55 -4.64 -3.28
C GLY A 34 -6.03 -4.65 -2.85
N GLY A 35 -6.94 -4.85 -3.79
CA GLY A 35 -8.38 -4.79 -3.52
C GLY A 35 -8.89 -5.86 -2.57
N ASP A 36 -8.15 -6.96 -2.42
CA ASP A 36 -8.44 -8.08 -1.51
C ASP A 36 -7.46 -8.16 -0.32
N ASP A 37 -6.85 -7.03 0.03
CA ASP A 37 -5.98 -6.89 1.19
C ASP A 37 -6.77 -7.11 2.49
N LEU A 38 -6.40 -8.15 3.24
CA LEU A 38 -7.01 -8.47 4.54
C LEU A 38 -6.25 -7.86 5.72
N ASN A 39 -5.09 -7.26 5.49
CA ASN A 39 -4.27 -6.67 6.53
C ASN A 39 -4.56 -5.17 6.71
N VAL A 40 -4.76 -4.47 5.60
CA VAL A 40 -5.06 -3.03 5.58
C VAL A 40 -6.32 -2.79 4.75
N PRO A 41 -7.35 -2.15 5.33
CA PRO A 41 -8.58 -1.86 4.60
C PRO A 41 -8.33 -0.90 3.42
N VAL A 42 -9.09 -1.06 2.35
CA VAL A 42 -9.01 -0.18 1.18
C VAL A 42 -9.33 1.28 1.53
N GLU A 43 -10.08 1.51 2.59
CA GLU A 43 -10.42 2.83 3.12
C GLU A 43 -9.18 3.63 3.52
N ASP A 44 -8.10 2.97 3.93
CA ASP A 44 -6.84 3.64 4.26
C ASP A 44 -6.16 4.21 3.00
N ALA A 45 -6.22 3.49 1.89
CA ALA A 45 -5.75 4.01 0.61
C ALA A 45 -6.60 5.20 0.13
N LEU A 46 -7.91 5.11 0.27
CA LEU A 46 -8.82 6.21 -0.04
C LEU A 46 -8.56 7.45 0.83
N ARG A 47 -8.29 7.22 2.12
CA ARG A 47 -7.94 8.29 3.06
C ARG A 47 -6.62 8.97 2.66
N SER A 48 -5.60 8.19 2.35
CA SER A 48 -4.29 8.72 1.90
C SER A 48 -4.45 9.56 0.64
N TYR A 49 -5.22 9.07 -0.33
CA TYR A 49 -5.53 9.82 -1.55
C TYR A 49 -6.23 11.16 -1.24
N ARG A 50 -7.25 11.14 -0.37
CA ARG A 50 -7.98 12.36 0.01
C ARG A 50 -7.07 13.36 0.70
N VAL A 51 -6.26 12.93 1.66
CA VAL A 51 -5.32 13.82 2.38
C VAL A 51 -4.37 14.51 1.42
N LEU A 52 -3.81 13.79 0.47
CA LEU A 52 -2.93 14.35 -0.56
C LEU A 52 -3.67 15.37 -1.44
N ARG A 53 -4.88 15.03 -1.90
CA ARG A 53 -5.70 15.91 -2.74
C ARG A 53 -6.14 17.19 -2.02
N GLU A 54 -6.63 17.05 -0.80
CA GLU A 54 -7.08 18.18 0.04
C GLU A 54 -5.94 19.11 0.43
N ALA A 55 -4.71 18.60 0.50
CA ALA A 55 -3.50 19.41 0.72
C ALA A 55 -3.03 20.14 -0.55
N GLY A 56 -3.73 20.02 -1.66
CA GLY A 56 -3.43 20.72 -2.90
C GLY A 56 -2.57 19.96 -3.90
N ASN A 57 -2.23 18.71 -3.63
CA ASN A 57 -1.51 17.89 -4.60
C ASN A 57 -2.48 17.35 -5.67
N ASP A 58 -2.43 17.92 -6.86
CA ASP A 58 -3.26 17.52 -7.99
C ASP A 58 -2.65 16.39 -8.84
N GLN A 59 -1.42 15.97 -8.54
CA GLN A 59 -0.68 14.93 -9.24
C GLN A 59 -0.73 13.58 -8.52
N VAL A 60 -1.86 13.24 -7.92
CA VAL A 60 -2.05 11.98 -7.19
C VAL A 60 -2.88 11.02 -8.02
N THR A 61 -2.37 9.80 -8.16
CA THR A 61 -3.09 8.68 -8.78
C THR A 61 -3.44 7.66 -7.71
N LEU A 62 -4.69 7.18 -7.72
CA LEU A 62 -5.13 6.07 -6.88
C LEU A 62 -5.46 4.87 -7.76
N LEU A 63 -4.82 3.74 -7.48
CA LEU A 63 -5.11 2.47 -8.13
C LEU A 63 -5.40 1.39 -7.08
N VAL A 64 -6.58 0.79 -7.17
CA VAL A 64 -6.97 -0.37 -6.39
C VAL A 64 -7.04 -1.56 -7.34
N LEU A 65 -6.22 -2.57 -7.11
CA LEU A 65 -6.08 -3.74 -7.98
C LEU A 65 -6.89 -4.92 -7.42
N PRO A 66 -8.05 -5.26 -8.01
CA PRO A 66 -8.87 -6.37 -7.56
C PRO A 66 -8.10 -7.70 -7.64
N GLY A 67 -8.39 -8.62 -6.73
CA GLY A 67 -7.79 -9.95 -6.72
C GLY A 67 -6.37 -10.02 -6.19
N LEU A 68 -5.81 -8.91 -5.72
CA LEU A 68 -4.47 -8.86 -5.12
C LEU A 68 -4.57 -8.62 -3.61
N GLU A 69 -3.68 -9.26 -2.87
CA GLU A 69 -3.59 -9.15 -1.42
C GLU A 69 -2.54 -8.09 -0.98
N HIS A 70 -2.21 -8.04 0.30
CA HIS A 70 -1.34 -7.02 0.90
C HIS A 70 0.04 -6.86 0.24
N TYR A 71 0.63 -7.95 -0.23
CA TYR A 71 1.92 -7.97 -0.92
C TYR A 71 1.79 -7.95 -2.44
N PHE A 72 0.61 -7.64 -2.95
CA PHE A 72 0.29 -7.61 -4.37
C PHE A 72 0.44 -8.95 -5.09
N ALA A 73 0.35 -10.05 -4.35
CA ALA A 73 0.22 -11.38 -4.94
C ALA A 73 -1.27 -11.71 -5.17
N PRO A 74 -1.59 -12.54 -6.18
CA PRO A 74 -2.96 -12.97 -6.42
C PRO A 74 -3.51 -13.75 -5.23
N VAL A 75 -4.75 -13.44 -4.81
CA VAL A 75 -5.45 -14.20 -3.79
C VAL A 75 -5.97 -15.51 -4.34
N SER A 76 -6.03 -16.54 -3.49
CA SER A 76 -6.71 -17.79 -3.83
C SER A 76 -8.22 -17.55 -3.98
N PRO A 77 -8.89 -18.21 -4.96
CA PRO A 77 -10.35 -18.20 -5.04
C PRO A 77 -11.02 -18.96 -3.88
N ASP A 78 -10.28 -19.85 -3.19
CA ASP A 78 -10.76 -20.58 -2.03
C ASP A 78 -10.61 -19.71 -0.75
N PRO A 79 -11.73 -19.35 -0.06
CA PRO A 79 -11.68 -18.54 1.15
C PRO A 79 -10.87 -19.16 2.29
N ALA A 80 -10.93 -20.47 2.47
CA ALA A 80 -10.16 -21.17 3.51
C ALA A 80 -8.66 -21.08 3.25
N ARG A 81 -8.26 -21.21 1.98
CA ARG A 81 -6.87 -21.07 1.57
C ARG A 81 -6.35 -19.63 1.73
N ARG A 82 -7.17 -18.63 1.48
CA ARG A 82 -6.83 -17.22 1.74
C ARG A 82 -6.44 -16.99 3.19
N VAL A 83 -7.24 -17.53 4.13
CA VAL A 83 -6.94 -17.42 5.56
C VAL A 83 -5.64 -18.12 5.90
N TRP A 84 -5.43 -19.32 5.40
CA TRP A 84 -4.20 -20.07 5.60
C TRP A 84 -2.97 -19.33 5.05
N GLU A 85 -3.03 -18.83 3.85
CA GLU A 85 -1.95 -18.05 3.21
C GLU A 85 -1.57 -16.82 4.03
N ARG A 86 -2.57 -16.15 4.61
CA ARG A 86 -2.37 -14.98 5.48
C ARG A 86 -1.64 -15.34 6.77
N VAL A 87 -2.09 -16.37 7.48
CA VAL A 87 -1.50 -16.74 8.78
C VAL A 87 -0.15 -17.44 8.66
N SER A 88 0.10 -18.12 7.56
CA SER A 88 1.36 -18.82 7.28
C SER A 88 2.43 -17.93 6.67
N LEU A 89 2.13 -16.67 6.39
CA LEU A 89 3.02 -15.72 5.71
C LEU A 89 3.52 -16.18 4.34
N GLN A 90 2.82 -17.10 3.70
CA GLN A 90 3.21 -17.60 2.37
C GLN A 90 3.12 -16.51 1.29
N ALA A 91 2.24 -15.54 1.47
CA ALA A 91 2.12 -14.41 0.57
C ALA A 91 3.43 -13.63 0.38
N ILE A 92 4.25 -13.52 1.44
CA ILE A 92 5.55 -12.85 1.39
C ILE A 92 6.52 -13.54 0.43
N ARG A 93 6.36 -14.85 0.23
CA ARG A 93 7.24 -15.67 -0.62
C ARG A 93 6.75 -15.76 -2.06
N ARG A 94 5.54 -15.31 -2.34
CA ARG A 94 4.98 -15.31 -3.68
C ARG A 94 5.40 -14.06 -4.44
N PRO A 95 5.66 -14.18 -5.74
CA PRO A 95 6.00 -13.02 -6.54
C PRO A 95 4.83 -12.04 -6.62
N MET A 96 5.14 -10.77 -6.69
CA MET A 96 4.16 -9.72 -6.98
C MET A 96 3.52 -9.98 -8.34
N ALA A 97 2.21 -9.80 -8.44
CA ALA A 97 1.48 -9.96 -9.70
C ALA A 97 2.02 -9.01 -10.77
N ARG A 98 2.09 -9.49 -12.00
CA ARG A 98 2.54 -8.70 -13.16
C ARG A 98 1.77 -7.40 -13.30
N GLU A 99 0.47 -7.45 -13.05
CA GLU A 99 -0.43 -6.31 -13.06
C GLU A 99 0.03 -5.17 -12.15
N ALA A 100 0.48 -5.49 -10.93
CA ALA A 100 0.99 -4.49 -10.00
C ALA A 100 2.31 -3.87 -10.49
N LEU A 101 3.21 -4.69 -11.01
CA LEU A 101 4.47 -4.23 -11.59
C LEU A 101 4.22 -3.33 -12.81
N ASP A 102 3.32 -3.71 -13.69
CA ASP A 102 2.97 -2.93 -14.88
C ASP A 102 2.29 -1.60 -14.49
N ALA A 103 1.46 -1.59 -13.47
CA ALA A 103 0.84 -0.37 -12.94
C ALA A 103 1.88 0.62 -12.41
N ILE A 104 2.84 0.15 -11.63
CA ILE A 104 3.94 0.97 -11.10
C ILE A 104 4.81 1.49 -12.24
N ALA A 105 5.24 0.62 -13.14
CA ALA A 105 6.10 0.99 -14.26
C ALA A 105 5.41 1.97 -15.21
N GLY A 106 4.14 1.75 -15.52
CA GLY A 106 3.34 2.64 -16.36
C GLY A 106 3.16 4.02 -15.76
N TRP A 107 2.85 4.10 -14.48
CA TRP A 107 2.76 5.37 -13.77
C TRP A 107 4.10 6.11 -13.73
N ALA A 108 5.19 5.42 -13.37
CA ALA A 108 6.52 6.01 -13.30
C ALA A 108 6.97 6.54 -14.68
N SER A 109 6.73 5.78 -15.74
CA SER A 109 7.04 6.21 -17.12
C SER A 109 6.26 7.46 -17.52
N ALA A 110 4.98 7.54 -17.18
CA ALA A 110 4.14 8.70 -17.46
C ALA A 110 4.62 9.95 -16.70
N VAL A 111 5.05 9.80 -15.45
CA VAL A 111 5.62 10.91 -14.65
C VAL A 111 6.94 11.39 -15.24
N LEU A 112 7.83 10.48 -15.64
CA LEU A 112 9.14 10.82 -16.18
C LEU A 112 9.07 11.42 -17.60
N ALA A 113 7.98 11.20 -18.33
CA ALA A 113 7.76 11.75 -19.65
C ALA A 113 7.23 13.20 -19.66
N ARG A 114 6.93 13.74 -18.50
CA ARG A 114 6.40 15.12 -18.35
C ARG A 114 7.48 16.19 -18.48
#